data_dd46c1fc8273fdf9b665eb1908dfa484
#
_entry.id   dd46c1fc8273fdf9b665eb1908dfa484
#
_cell.length_a   1.000
_cell.length_b   1.000
_cell.length_c   1.000
_cell.angle_alpha   90.00
_cell.angle_beta   90.00
_cell.angle_gamma   90.00
#
_symmetry.space_group_name_H-M   'P 1'
#
loop_
_entity.id
_entity.type
_entity.pdbx_description
1 polymer ?
#
loop_
_entity_poly.entity_id
_entity_poly.type
_entity_poly.pdbx_seq_one_letter_code
_entity_poly.pdbx_strand_id
1 'polypeptide(L)'
;MRKNKIVQKTNDISILALDDDEIMTATLQSYFQSVGFDVKTENDPIKAVERIKTEHFDILLLDFLMSPINGDEVVKRIREFDQDIFIILLTGHKSMVPPIKTIRELDIQGYYEKSNRFDELELLVESCVKSIKHMRTINSYQNSLQKILNWMNDLNGYKNINDLT
;
A
#
# COMPACT_ATOMS: atom_id res chain seq x y z
N MET A 1 -33.30 -1.58 9.49
CA MET A 1 -32.35 -2.08 10.52
C MET A 1 -30.94 -2.08 9.92
N ARG A 2 -30.13 -1.09 10.22
CA ARG A 2 -28.69 -1.09 9.85
C ARG A 2 -27.99 -2.15 10.70
N LYS A 3 -27.50 -3.23 10.09
CA LYS A 3 -26.64 -4.20 10.76
C LYS A 3 -25.38 -3.43 11.22
N ASN A 4 -25.14 -3.38 12.51
CA ASN A 4 -23.85 -2.96 13.06
C ASN A 4 -22.78 -3.85 12.43
N LYS A 5 -22.09 -3.34 11.40
CA LYS A 5 -20.83 -3.91 10.92
C LYS A 5 -19.88 -3.77 12.12
N ILE A 6 -19.53 -4.86 12.76
CA ILE A 6 -18.46 -4.89 13.74
C ILE A 6 -17.23 -4.44 12.96
N VAL A 7 -16.80 -3.21 13.18
CA VAL A 7 -15.56 -2.67 12.62
C VAL A 7 -14.43 -3.51 13.23
N GLN A 8 -14.04 -4.57 12.54
CA GLN A 8 -12.79 -5.25 12.87
C GLN A 8 -11.70 -4.22 12.62
N LYS A 9 -11.10 -3.76 13.70
CA LYS A 9 -10.00 -2.81 13.71
C LYS A 9 -8.88 -3.39 12.82
N THR A 10 -8.69 -2.85 11.61
CA THR A 10 -7.64 -3.26 10.65
C THR A 10 -6.31 -2.62 11.06
N ASN A 11 -5.95 -2.74 12.36
CA ASN A 11 -4.78 -2.11 12.97
C ASN A 11 -3.43 -2.53 12.38
N ASP A 12 -3.44 -3.47 11.44
CA ASP A 12 -2.25 -4.04 10.81
C ASP A 12 -1.95 -3.47 9.40
N ILE A 13 -2.80 -2.55 8.92
CA ILE A 13 -2.63 -1.88 7.62
C ILE A 13 -2.46 -0.38 7.84
N SER A 14 -1.33 0.15 7.40
CA SER A 14 -1.01 1.56 7.48
C SER A 14 -1.21 2.24 6.13
N ILE A 15 -1.92 3.37 6.13
CA ILE A 15 -2.26 4.14 4.93
C ILE A 15 -1.65 5.54 5.04
N LEU A 16 -1.01 6.01 3.96
CA LEU A 16 -0.64 7.41 3.79
C LEU A 16 -1.57 8.06 2.76
N ALA A 17 -2.17 9.18 3.11
CA ALA A 17 -2.90 10.04 2.18
C ALA A 17 -2.03 11.25 1.82
N LEU A 18 -1.71 11.40 0.54
CA LEU A 18 -0.88 12.45 -0.01
C LEU A 18 -1.67 13.29 -1.02
N ASP A 19 -1.85 14.55 -0.70
CA ASP A 19 -2.56 15.52 -1.52
C ASP A 19 -2.10 16.92 -1.07
N ASP A 20 -1.82 17.86 -1.97
CA ASP A 20 -1.43 19.22 -1.60
C ASP A 20 -2.62 20.07 -1.06
N ASP A 21 -3.85 19.55 -1.16
CA ASP A 21 -5.03 20.08 -0.48
C ASP A 21 -5.19 19.48 0.93
N GLU A 22 -4.89 20.29 1.95
CA GLU A 22 -5.02 19.89 3.37
C GLU A 22 -6.46 19.49 3.75
N ILE A 23 -7.47 20.09 3.11
CA ILE A 23 -8.88 19.76 3.37
C ILE A 23 -9.17 18.36 2.85
N MET A 24 -8.62 18.00 1.70
CA MET A 24 -8.78 16.67 1.12
C MET A 24 -8.11 15.61 1.99
N THR A 25 -6.87 15.81 2.41
CA THR A 25 -6.17 14.85 3.28
C THR A 25 -6.86 14.68 4.63
N ALA A 26 -7.33 15.77 5.24
CA ALA A 26 -8.10 15.71 6.49
C ALA A 26 -9.44 14.96 6.31
N THR A 27 -10.10 15.15 5.17
CA THR A 27 -11.37 14.47 4.85
C THR A 27 -11.15 12.96 4.66
N LEU A 28 -10.12 12.58 3.89
CA LEU A 28 -9.73 11.18 3.70
C LEU A 28 -9.38 10.52 5.04
N GLN A 29 -8.57 11.19 5.85
CA GLN A 29 -8.19 10.69 7.18
C GLN A 29 -9.42 10.46 8.06
N SER A 30 -10.32 11.45 8.16
CA SER A 30 -11.53 11.36 8.97
C SER A 30 -12.45 10.21 8.50
N TYR A 31 -12.63 10.08 7.19
CA TYR A 31 -13.45 9.02 6.62
C TYR A 31 -12.88 7.63 6.93
N PHE A 32 -11.62 7.39 6.56
CA PHE A 32 -11.00 6.08 6.72
C PHE A 32 -10.79 5.70 8.19
N GLN A 33 -10.51 6.64 9.07
CA GLN A 33 -10.49 6.38 10.51
C GLN A 33 -11.86 5.98 11.04
N SER A 34 -12.95 6.56 10.51
CA SER A 34 -14.32 6.20 10.92
C SER A 34 -14.71 4.77 10.55
N VAL A 35 -14.08 4.20 9.51
CA VAL A 35 -14.27 2.82 9.07
C VAL A 35 -13.16 1.86 9.55
N GLY A 36 -12.26 2.35 10.43
CA GLY A 36 -11.34 1.51 11.20
C GLY A 36 -9.93 1.37 10.65
N PHE A 37 -9.52 2.21 9.69
CA PHE A 37 -8.14 2.25 9.19
C PHE A 37 -7.26 3.24 9.97
N ASP A 38 -5.97 2.94 10.06
CA ASP A 38 -4.95 3.90 10.52
C ASP A 38 -4.43 4.69 9.32
N VAL A 39 -4.76 5.99 9.28
CA VAL A 39 -4.41 6.87 8.16
C VAL A 39 -3.58 8.04 8.65
N LYS A 40 -2.41 8.20 8.06
CA LYS A 40 -1.55 9.39 8.19
C LYS A 40 -1.66 10.25 6.95
N THR A 41 -1.38 11.51 7.09
CA THR A 41 -1.47 12.51 6.01
C THR A 41 -0.13 13.17 5.75
N GLU A 42 0.09 13.58 4.51
CA GLU A 42 1.19 14.44 4.08
C GLU A 42 0.68 15.33 2.94
N ASN A 43 1.14 16.58 2.91
CA ASN A 43 0.71 17.56 1.92
C ASN A 43 1.85 18.05 1.01
N ASP A 44 3.07 17.60 1.28
CA ASP A 44 4.24 17.88 0.46
C ASP A 44 4.73 16.59 -0.19
N PRO A 45 4.70 16.47 -1.54
CA PRO A 45 5.08 15.25 -2.22
C PRO A 45 6.56 14.88 -2.04
N ILE A 46 7.45 15.84 -1.84
CA ILE A 46 8.88 15.56 -1.59
C ILE A 46 9.05 14.95 -0.19
N LYS A 47 8.40 15.55 0.81
CA LYS A 47 8.43 15.01 2.18
C LYS A 47 7.79 13.64 2.27
N ALA A 48 6.70 13.40 1.51
CA ALA A 48 6.06 12.09 1.46
C ALA A 48 7.02 10.99 0.97
N VAL A 49 7.78 11.24 -0.10
CA VAL A 49 8.78 10.30 -0.61
C VAL A 49 9.85 10.01 0.46
N GLU A 50 10.38 11.04 1.13
CA GLU A 50 11.37 10.84 2.19
C GLU A 50 10.79 10.12 3.41
N ARG A 51 9.53 10.37 3.73
CA ARG A 51 8.84 9.72 4.82
C ARG A 51 8.63 8.22 4.54
N ILE A 52 8.25 7.82 3.33
CA ILE A 52 8.07 6.43 2.93
C ILE A 52 9.40 5.65 2.99
N LYS A 53 10.56 6.29 2.81
CA LYS A 53 11.87 5.65 2.99
C LYS A 53 12.15 5.24 4.44
N THR A 54 11.59 5.95 5.40
CA THR A 54 11.90 5.79 6.83
C THR A 54 10.76 5.20 7.64
N GLU A 55 9.55 5.28 7.13
CA GLU A 55 8.33 4.79 7.75
C GLU A 55 7.59 3.85 6.80
N HIS A 56 7.17 2.68 7.29
CA HIS A 56 6.44 1.71 6.48
C HIS A 56 4.96 2.11 6.31
N PHE A 57 4.52 2.07 5.06
CA PHE A 57 3.12 2.18 4.68
C PHE A 57 2.75 1.04 3.74
N ASP A 58 1.55 0.49 3.92
CA ASP A 58 1.02 -0.57 3.06
C ASP A 58 0.32 -0.02 1.83
N ILE A 59 -0.38 1.12 2.00
CA ILE A 59 -1.17 1.75 0.95
C ILE A 59 -0.87 3.25 0.91
N LEU A 60 -0.67 3.78 -0.30
CA LEU A 60 -0.61 5.21 -0.59
C LEU A 60 -1.84 5.62 -1.38
N LEU A 61 -2.62 6.55 -0.84
CA LEU A 61 -3.65 7.30 -1.56
C LEU A 61 -2.99 8.58 -2.07
N LEU A 62 -2.80 8.69 -3.38
CA LEU A 62 -1.93 9.67 -4.01
C LEU A 62 -2.69 10.57 -4.95
N ASP A 63 -2.74 11.87 -4.68
CA ASP A 63 -3.22 12.81 -5.69
C ASP A 63 -2.31 12.83 -6.92
N PHE A 64 -2.91 12.90 -8.09
CA PHE A 64 -2.16 12.93 -9.34
C PHE A 64 -1.57 14.32 -9.63
N LEU A 65 -2.33 15.38 -9.35
CA LEU A 65 -1.94 16.75 -9.68
C LEU A 65 -1.49 17.50 -8.43
N MET A 66 -0.21 17.57 -8.23
CA MET A 66 0.41 18.28 -7.11
C MET A 66 1.58 19.15 -7.57
N SER A 67 2.02 20.05 -6.72
CA SER A 67 3.24 20.84 -6.88
C SER A 67 4.17 20.58 -5.69
N PRO A 68 5.52 20.54 -5.87
CA PRO A 68 6.29 20.80 -7.10
C PRO A 68 6.43 19.61 -8.05
N ILE A 69 6.01 18.41 -7.67
CA ILE A 69 6.03 17.20 -8.52
C ILE A 69 4.65 16.54 -8.55
N ASN A 70 4.29 16.00 -9.70
CA ASN A 70 3.03 15.27 -9.89
C ASN A 70 3.10 13.84 -9.35
N GLY A 71 1.94 13.19 -9.24
CA GLY A 71 1.81 11.84 -8.74
C GLY A 71 2.60 10.78 -9.53
N ASP A 72 2.74 10.94 -10.86
CA ASP A 72 3.56 10.03 -11.67
C ASP A 72 5.05 10.06 -11.30
N GLU A 73 5.57 11.25 -11.00
CA GLU A 73 6.96 11.39 -10.53
C GLU A 73 7.12 10.84 -9.11
N VAL A 74 6.14 11.03 -8.24
CA VAL A 74 6.11 10.43 -6.89
C VAL A 74 6.17 8.90 -7.00
N VAL A 75 5.33 8.29 -7.84
CA VAL A 75 5.33 6.83 -8.05
C VAL A 75 6.70 6.34 -8.52
N LYS A 76 7.29 6.99 -9.53
CA LYS A 76 8.61 6.62 -10.06
C LYS A 76 9.67 6.62 -8.96
N ARG A 77 9.73 7.68 -8.15
CA ARG A 77 10.70 7.78 -7.03
C ARG A 77 10.47 6.72 -5.95
N ILE A 78 9.23 6.42 -5.62
CA ILE A 78 8.91 5.36 -4.66
C ILE A 78 9.34 4.00 -5.21
N ARG A 79 9.07 3.71 -6.48
CA ARG A 79 9.44 2.43 -7.11
C ARG A 79 10.94 2.19 -7.24
N GLU A 80 11.79 3.21 -7.04
CA GLU A 80 13.25 3.03 -6.94
C GLU A 80 13.68 2.27 -5.68
N PHE A 81 12.88 2.31 -4.60
CA PHE A 81 13.25 1.71 -3.32
C PHE A 81 12.14 0.85 -2.67
N ASP A 82 10.88 0.99 -3.08
CA ASP A 82 9.74 0.22 -2.56
C ASP A 82 8.86 -0.27 -3.71
N GLN A 83 8.88 -1.61 -3.92
CA GLN A 83 8.06 -2.29 -4.93
C GLN A 83 6.74 -2.83 -4.34
N ASP A 84 6.61 -2.85 -3.01
CA ASP A 84 5.54 -3.57 -2.32
C ASP A 84 4.38 -2.67 -1.89
N ILE A 85 4.62 -1.37 -1.70
CA ILE A 85 3.58 -0.41 -1.34
C ILE A 85 2.49 -0.35 -2.42
N PHE A 86 1.24 -0.52 -2.02
CA PHE A 86 0.09 -0.41 -2.93
C PHE A 86 -0.26 1.05 -3.15
N ILE A 87 -0.41 1.45 -4.41
CA ILE A 87 -0.68 2.85 -4.76
C ILE A 87 -2.03 2.95 -5.46
N ILE A 88 -2.91 3.82 -4.95
CA ILE A 88 -4.17 4.22 -5.56
C ILE A 88 -4.06 5.69 -5.93
N LEU A 89 -4.14 6.00 -7.23
CA LEU A 89 -4.15 7.38 -7.70
C LEU A 89 -5.52 8.02 -7.51
N LEU A 90 -5.54 9.22 -6.97
CA LEU A 90 -6.71 10.07 -6.87
C LEU A 90 -6.66 11.14 -7.97
N THR A 91 -7.75 11.33 -8.70
CA THR A 91 -7.81 12.29 -9.82
C THR A 91 -8.98 13.25 -9.68
N GLY A 92 -8.75 14.56 -9.85
CA GLY A 92 -9.76 15.58 -9.59
C GLY A 92 -10.81 15.77 -10.69
N HIS A 93 -10.50 15.46 -11.97
CA HIS A 93 -11.40 15.67 -13.11
C HIS A 93 -11.14 14.69 -14.26
N LYS A 94 -12.21 14.29 -14.94
CA LYS A 94 -12.15 13.39 -16.12
C LYS A 94 -11.23 13.89 -17.24
N SER A 95 -11.09 15.20 -17.40
CA SER A 95 -10.21 15.82 -18.41
C SER A 95 -8.72 15.77 -18.03
N MET A 96 -8.39 15.41 -16.80
CA MET A 96 -7.03 15.37 -16.25
C MET A 96 -6.62 13.95 -15.82
N VAL A 97 -7.43 12.94 -16.19
CA VAL A 97 -7.05 11.54 -15.97
C VAL A 97 -5.79 11.27 -16.79
N PRO A 98 -4.73 10.71 -16.17
CA PRO A 98 -3.56 10.31 -16.93
C PRO A 98 -3.96 9.40 -18.09
N PRO A 99 -3.30 9.48 -19.24
CA PRO A 99 -3.55 8.55 -20.33
C PRO A 99 -3.48 7.10 -19.81
N ILE A 100 -4.37 6.23 -20.28
CA ILE A 100 -4.40 4.80 -19.87
C ILE A 100 -3.03 4.15 -19.99
N LYS A 101 -2.24 4.59 -20.97
CA LYS A 101 -0.85 4.16 -21.14
C LYS A 101 0.00 4.50 -19.91
N THR A 102 -0.07 5.73 -19.42
CA THR A 102 0.63 6.17 -18.20
C THR A 102 0.21 5.38 -16.97
N ILE A 103 -1.10 5.13 -16.80
CA ILE A 103 -1.60 4.32 -15.68
C ILE A 103 -1.04 2.88 -15.74
N ARG A 104 -0.95 2.28 -16.93
CA ARG A 104 -0.37 0.94 -17.11
C ARG A 104 1.14 0.88 -16.84
N GLU A 105 1.85 1.97 -17.12
CA GLU A 105 3.30 2.06 -16.93
C GLU A 105 3.71 2.36 -15.48
N LEU A 106 2.78 2.90 -14.66
CA LEU A 106 3.09 3.36 -13.30
C LEU A 106 3.11 2.27 -12.24
N ASP A 107 2.79 1.01 -12.57
CA ASP A 107 2.69 -0.07 -11.56
C ASP A 107 1.89 0.34 -10.31
N ILE A 108 0.63 0.69 -10.53
CA ILE A 108 -0.33 1.09 -9.50
C ILE A 108 -1.49 0.09 -9.41
N GLN A 109 -2.14 0.01 -8.25
CA GLN A 109 -3.23 -0.94 -8.01
C GLN A 109 -4.58 -0.44 -8.48
N GLY A 110 -4.72 0.86 -8.68
CA GLY A 110 -5.95 1.44 -9.17
C GLY A 110 -5.93 2.96 -9.24
N TYR A 111 -7.01 3.51 -9.77
CA TYR A 111 -7.26 4.95 -9.71
C TYR A 111 -8.70 5.20 -9.28
N TYR A 112 -8.94 6.35 -8.67
CA TYR A 112 -10.23 6.80 -8.19
C TYR A 112 -10.44 8.26 -8.59
N GLU A 113 -11.60 8.56 -9.21
CA GLU A 113 -11.99 9.94 -9.49
C GLU A 113 -12.51 10.58 -8.19
N LYS A 114 -11.88 11.67 -7.75
CA LYS A 114 -12.29 12.40 -6.55
C LYS A 114 -13.76 12.82 -6.68
N SER A 115 -14.59 12.25 -5.85
CA SER A 115 -16.03 12.52 -5.78
C SER A 115 -16.46 12.45 -4.31
N ASN A 116 -17.74 12.76 -4.04
CA ASN A 116 -18.29 12.58 -2.69
C ASN A 116 -18.62 11.10 -2.36
N ARG A 117 -18.23 10.15 -3.22
CA ARG A 117 -18.51 8.72 -3.08
C ARG A 117 -17.29 7.97 -2.53
N PHE A 118 -16.92 8.30 -1.31
CA PHE A 118 -15.81 7.63 -0.63
C PHE A 118 -16.04 6.12 -0.39
N ASP A 119 -17.28 5.66 -0.47
CA ASP A 119 -17.63 4.24 -0.44
C ASP A 119 -16.99 3.46 -1.62
N GLU A 120 -16.83 4.07 -2.79
CA GLU A 120 -16.12 3.45 -3.93
C GLU A 120 -14.61 3.35 -3.67
N LEU A 121 -14.02 4.41 -3.10
CA LEU A 121 -12.61 4.38 -2.71
C LEU A 121 -12.36 3.37 -1.58
N GLU A 122 -13.28 3.26 -0.61
CA GLU A 122 -13.23 2.25 0.46
C GLU A 122 -13.18 0.83 -0.13
N LEU A 123 -14.00 0.52 -1.13
CA LEU A 123 -13.97 -0.78 -1.79
C LEU A 123 -12.63 -1.08 -2.48
N LEU A 124 -12.00 -0.08 -3.09
CA LEU A 124 -10.64 -0.23 -3.67
C LEU A 124 -9.61 -0.51 -2.57
N VAL A 125 -9.65 0.25 -1.47
CA VAL A 125 -8.76 0.03 -0.32
C VAL A 125 -8.99 -1.35 0.30
N GLU A 126 -10.23 -1.78 0.49
CA GLU A 126 -10.55 -3.13 0.99
C GLU A 126 -10.00 -4.23 0.07
N SER A 127 -10.03 -4.03 -1.25
CA SER A 127 -9.46 -4.97 -2.22
C SER A 127 -7.93 -5.05 -2.07
N CYS A 128 -7.27 -3.91 -1.95
CA CYS A 128 -5.83 -3.86 -1.67
C CYS A 128 -5.48 -4.56 -0.35
N VAL A 129 -6.24 -4.32 0.71
CA VAL A 129 -6.06 -4.98 2.02
C VAL A 129 -6.12 -6.49 1.91
N LYS A 130 -7.10 -7.04 1.16
CA LYS A 130 -7.21 -8.49 0.92
C LYS A 130 -5.96 -9.02 0.22
N SER A 131 -5.49 -8.33 -0.82
CA SER A 131 -4.29 -8.71 -1.57
C SER A 131 -3.05 -8.69 -0.68
N ILE A 132 -2.85 -7.64 0.11
CA ILE A 132 -1.72 -7.50 1.03
C ILE A 132 -1.73 -8.63 2.06
N LYS A 133 -2.88 -8.96 2.65
CA LYS A 133 -3.01 -10.06 3.62
C LYS A 133 -2.69 -11.41 2.99
N HIS A 134 -3.11 -11.67 1.76
CA HIS A 134 -2.75 -12.88 1.02
C HIS A 134 -1.24 -12.95 0.77
N MET A 135 -0.62 -11.87 0.31
CA MET A 135 0.83 -11.81 0.07
C MET A 135 1.62 -12.08 1.36
N ARG A 136 1.23 -11.45 2.47
CA ARG A 136 1.85 -11.69 3.79
C ARG A 136 1.73 -13.15 4.23
N THR A 137 0.59 -13.78 3.99
CA THR A 137 0.38 -15.20 4.28
C THR A 137 1.29 -16.09 3.44
N ILE A 138 1.37 -15.85 2.13
CA ILE A 138 2.25 -16.61 1.22
C ILE A 138 3.71 -16.45 1.64
N ASN A 139 4.17 -15.24 1.91
CA ASN A 139 5.53 -14.95 2.36
C ASN A 139 5.85 -15.66 3.69
N SER A 140 4.90 -15.73 4.62
CA SER A 140 5.03 -16.45 5.88
C SER A 140 5.24 -17.96 5.66
N TYR A 141 4.48 -18.58 4.75
CA TYR A 141 4.67 -19.97 4.37
C TYR A 141 6.01 -20.22 3.69
N GLN A 142 6.41 -19.36 2.75
CA GLN A 142 7.70 -19.49 2.08
C GLN A 142 8.87 -19.41 3.07
N ASN A 143 8.82 -18.47 4.01
CA ASN A 143 9.83 -18.34 5.07
C ASN A 143 9.88 -19.59 5.98
N SER A 144 8.72 -20.18 6.29
CA SER A 144 8.64 -21.39 7.11
C SER A 144 9.22 -22.59 6.38
N LEU A 145 8.91 -22.77 5.10
CA LEU A 145 9.47 -23.81 4.24
C LEU A 145 10.99 -23.67 4.12
N GLN A 146 11.49 -22.45 3.92
CA GLN A 146 12.94 -22.21 3.82
C GLN A 146 13.67 -22.58 5.12
N LYS A 147 13.09 -22.29 6.28
CA LYS A 147 13.65 -22.72 7.58
C LYS A 147 13.72 -24.25 7.70
N ILE A 148 12.67 -24.96 7.27
CA ILE A 148 12.64 -26.43 7.27
C ILE A 148 13.72 -27.00 6.34
N LEU A 149 13.84 -26.45 5.13
CA LEU A 149 14.85 -26.87 4.16
C LEU A 149 16.28 -26.68 4.71
N ASN A 150 16.55 -25.53 5.32
CA ASN A 150 17.85 -25.26 5.94
C ASN A 150 18.15 -26.26 7.05
N TRP A 151 17.18 -26.52 7.94
CA TRP A 151 17.31 -27.52 8.99
C TRP A 151 17.60 -28.94 8.45
N MET A 152 16.89 -29.35 7.38
CA MET A 152 17.12 -30.64 6.73
C MET A 152 18.52 -30.76 6.12
N ASN A 153 19.03 -29.67 5.52
CA ASN A 153 20.39 -29.62 4.97
C ASN A 153 21.45 -29.74 6.07
N ASP A 154 21.23 -29.06 7.20
CA ASP A 154 22.12 -29.15 8.36
C ASP A 154 22.17 -30.59 8.89
N LEU A 155 21.02 -31.28 9.03
CA LEU A 155 20.96 -32.70 9.45
C LEU A 155 21.71 -33.62 8.49
N ASN A 156 21.60 -33.42 7.17
CA ASN A 156 22.33 -34.20 6.18
C ASN A 156 23.85 -33.95 6.24
N GLY A 157 24.27 -32.72 6.54
CA GLY A 157 25.67 -32.38 6.80
C GLY A 157 26.26 -33.17 7.99
N TYR A 158 25.52 -33.30 9.08
CA TYR A 158 25.92 -34.12 10.24
C TYR A 158 26.01 -35.61 9.95
N LYS A 159 25.14 -36.16 9.08
CA LYS A 159 25.22 -37.58 8.69
C LYS A 159 26.49 -37.88 7.89
N ASN A 160 26.90 -37.00 7.01
CA ASN A 160 28.11 -37.20 6.19
C ASN A 160 29.42 -37.11 7.00
N ILE A 161 29.42 -36.46 8.18
CA ILE A 161 30.58 -36.40 9.07
C ILE A 161 30.73 -37.72 9.89
N ASN A 162 29.60 -38.32 10.26
CA ASN A 162 29.60 -39.56 11.04
C ASN A 162 29.89 -40.85 10.20
N ASP A 163 29.78 -40.75 8.86
CA ASP A 163 30.13 -41.86 7.95
C ASP A 163 31.63 -41.90 7.60
N LEU A 164 32.45 -41.00 8.15
CA LEU A 164 33.89 -40.89 7.92
C LEU A 164 34.75 -41.44 9.10
N THR A 165 34.12 -42.08 10.08
CA THR A 165 34.77 -42.78 11.19
C THR A 165 34.45 -44.28 11.12
#